data_8dd9c076237d00d3ad9b6d7f16dd0310
#
_entry.id   8dd9c076237d00d3ad9b6d7f16dd0310
#
_cell.length_a   1.000
_cell.length_b   1.000
_cell.length_c   1.000
_cell.angle_alpha   90.00
_cell.angle_beta   90.00
_cell.angle_gamma   90.00
#
_symmetry.space_group_name_H-M   'P 1'
#
loop_
_entity.id
_entity.type
_entity.pdbx_description
1 polymer ?
#
loop_
_entity_poly.entity_id
_entity_poly.type
_entity_poly.pdbx_seq_one_letter_code
_entity_poly.pdbx_strand_id
1 'polypeptide(L)'
;MHNIVAVSSKIAVFVFIRRRLFILKKKPLCVKLLQVISMLNFKIDDLSVWEKLKETTEPIIMYGTGNGADKVVDIFEKLDIKLSGVTASSGFVRERFFRGFPVKSMEYFEEKYGSFTIVITFGTSIPDVMNNIFNIAKNHRVLVPCVPVIGTEIFDRNFLNSHTEEINLAHALLADDFSKKIFEGYVNFQFGGRIEILKEIETPESEIYETVLNFNEEETFVDIGAYRGDTVEKFIELANGKYKKIIAVEPDFKTYQKLIKNCENLKNFTSFNAAITDFDGEIGFSSLAGRQSAIGGENMIKSLSLPTLCKGYEPTFIKIDSEGCELEILSGGEEILNKFKPKMNVAAYHKSEDIFKLPILINAINPEYKIHLRHHPYIPAWDTLFYCV
;
A
#
# COMPACT_ATOMS: atom_id res chain seq x y z
N MET A 1 15.27 18.55 -19.47
CA MET A 1 13.83 18.85 -19.55
C MET A 1 12.96 17.84 -18.82
N HIS A 2 13.34 16.56 -18.70
CA HIS A 2 12.51 15.50 -18.08
C HIS A 2 12.26 15.64 -16.57
N ASN A 3 13.20 16.22 -15.81
CA ASN A 3 12.99 16.49 -14.38
C ASN A 3 12.00 17.62 -14.07
N ILE A 4 11.65 18.45 -15.04
CA ILE A 4 10.75 19.60 -14.84
C ILE A 4 9.28 19.15 -14.90
N VAL A 5 8.95 18.14 -15.71
CA VAL A 5 7.55 17.66 -15.86
C VAL A 5 7.12 16.84 -14.64
N ALA A 6 7.98 15.95 -14.12
CA ALA A 6 7.67 15.16 -12.91
C ALA A 6 7.60 16.02 -11.63
N VAL A 7 8.38 17.12 -11.59
CA VAL A 7 8.29 18.12 -10.51
C VAL A 7 7.01 18.95 -10.65
N SER A 8 6.56 19.21 -11.88
CA SER A 8 5.32 19.96 -12.17
C SER A 8 4.07 19.21 -11.72
N SER A 9 3.97 17.89 -11.95
CA SER A 9 2.82 17.09 -11.54
C SER A 9 2.71 16.98 -10.01
N LYS A 10 3.83 16.72 -9.33
CA LYS A 10 3.88 16.71 -7.85
C LYS A 10 3.51 18.06 -7.24
N ILE A 11 3.95 19.14 -7.86
CA ILE A 11 3.57 20.51 -7.45
C ILE A 11 2.09 20.75 -7.73
N ALA A 12 1.53 20.27 -8.83
CA ALA A 12 0.12 20.43 -9.18
C ALA A 12 -0.80 19.69 -8.20
N VAL A 13 -0.51 18.43 -7.85
CA VAL A 13 -1.24 17.66 -6.84
C VAL A 13 -1.13 18.32 -5.47
N PHE A 14 0.08 18.75 -5.06
CA PHE A 14 0.31 19.43 -3.80
C PHE A 14 -0.37 20.80 -3.74
N VAL A 15 -0.38 21.55 -4.85
CA VAL A 15 -1.09 22.86 -4.97
C VAL A 15 -2.60 22.65 -5.00
N PHE A 16 -3.10 21.57 -5.64
CA PHE A 16 -4.52 21.23 -5.67
C PHE A 16 -5.03 20.84 -4.29
N ILE A 17 -4.32 19.97 -3.58
CA ILE A 17 -4.63 19.60 -2.19
C ILE A 17 -4.53 20.83 -1.27
N ARG A 18 -3.47 21.65 -1.38
CA ARG A 18 -3.34 22.89 -0.61
C ARG A 18 -4.42 23.93 -0.97
N ARG A 19 -4.78 24.07 -2.24
CA ARG A 19 -5.87 25.02 -2.63
C ARG A 19 -7.22 24.57 -2.08
N ARG A 20 -7.55 23.29 -2.09
CA ARG A 20 -8.81 22.80 -1.50
C ARG A 20 -8.77 22.78 0.03
N LEU A 21 -7.67 22.41 0.65
CA LEU A 21 -7.45 22.59 2.09
C LEU A 21 -7.53 24.10 2.49
N PHE A 22 -7.01 25.01 1.64
CA PHE A 22 -7.12 26.45 1.86
C PHE A 22 -8.56 26.96 1.69
N ILE A 23 -9.34 26.36 0.78
CA ILE A 23 -10.77 26.69 0.60
C ILE A 23 -11.59 26.14 1.77
N LEU A 24 -11.27 24.94 2.28
CA LEU A 24 -11.87 24.40 3.50
C LEU A 24 -11.52 25.24 4.75
N LYS A 25 -10.29 25.76 4.82
CA LYS A 25 -9.84 26.70 5.88
C LYS A 25 -10.63 28.04 5.88
N LYS A 26 -11.24 28.44 4.76
CA LYS A 26 -12.05 29.68 4.68
C LYS A 26 -13.51 29.51 5.13
N LYS A 27 -13.98 28.29 5.42
CA LYS A 27 -15.30 28.11 6.06
C LYS A 27 -15.17 28.38 7.56
N PRO A 28 -15.97 29.30 8.17
CA PRO A 28 -15.79 29.69 9.57
C PRO A 28 -15.89 28.56 10.59
N LEU A 29 -16.51 27.44 10.23
CA LEU A 29 -16.60 26.25 11.06
C LEU A 29 -15.25 25.47 11.13
N CYS A 30 -14.45 25.53 10.06
CA CYS A 30 -13.17 24.83 9.96
C CYS A 30 -12.04 25.51 10.73
N VAL A 31 -12.07 26.85 10.82
CA VAL A 31 -11.03 27.62 11.52
C VAL A 31 -11.09 27.41 13.04
N LYS A 32 -12.27 27.19 13.62
CA LYS A 32 -12.40 26.84 15.05
C LYS A 32 -11.96 25.41 15.38
N LEU A 33 -12.05 24.47 14.43
CA LEU A 33 -11.54 23.10 14.59
C LEU A 33 -10.00 23.03 14.48
N LEU A 34 -9.39 23.87 13.65
CA LEU A 34 -7.94 23.85 13.37
C LEU A 34 -7.07 24.44 14.50
N GLN A 35 -7.62 25.13 15.47
CA GLN A 35 -6.87 25.71 16.60
C GLN A 35 -6.70 24.75 17.79
N VAL A 36 -7.25 23.53 17.76
CA VAL A 36 -7.31 22.61 18.92
C VAL A 36 -6.56 21.30 18.74
N ILE A 37 -6.06 20.96 17.54
CA ILE A 37 -5.62 19.59 17.30
C ILE A 37 -4.12 19.51 16.97
N SER A 38 -3.31 19.41 18.04
CA SER A 38 -1.92 18.92 17.99
C SER A 38 -1.78 17.42 18.30
N MET A 39 -2.89 16.67 18.45
CA MET A 39 -2.91 15.26 18.84
C MET A 39 -3.81 14.45 17.92
N LEU A 40 -3.50 13.16 17.77
CA LEU A 40 -4.40 12.21 17.11
C LEU A 40 -5.72 12.07 17.88
N ASN A 41 -6.81 11.88 17.14
CA ASN A 41 -8.15 11.67 17.71
C ASN A 41 -8.34 10.25 18.27
N PHE A 42 -7.35 9.39 18.14
CA PHE A 42 -7.35 8.00 18.61
C PHE A 42 -6.02 7.65 19.28
N LYS A 43 -6.03 6.55 20.02
CA LYS A 43 -4.86 6.09 20.77
C LYS A 43 -3.83 5.44 19.85
N ILE A 44 -2.56 5.77 20.09
CA ILE A 44 -1.41 5.19 19.43
C ILE A 44 -0.37 4.75 20.46
N ASP A 45 0.57 3.90 20.09
CA ASP A 45 1.69 3.49 20.92
C ASP A 45 2.53 4.71 21.38
N ASP A 46 3.12 4.64 22.58
CA ASP A 46 3.96 5.72 23.11
C ASP A 46 5.29 5.86 22.34
N LEU A 47 5.82 4.75 21.83
CA LEU A 47 7.08 4.68 21.10
C LEU A 47 6.89 4.13 19.70
N SER A 48 7.54 4.75 18.72
CA SER A 48 7.65 4.20 17.38
C SER A 48 8.47 2.89 17.38
N VAL A 49 8.32 2.09 16.34
CA VAL A 49 9.12 0.85 16.17
C VAL A 49 10.62 1.14 16.19
N TRP A 50 11.03 2.28 15.62
CA TRP A 50 12.43 2.71 15.58
C TRP A 50 12.97 3.10 16.97
N GLU A 51 12.16 3.80 17.78
CA GLU A 51 12.48 4.12 19.17
C GLU A 51 12.54 2.85 20.03
N LYS A 52 11.56 1.94 19.88
CA LYS A 52 11.55 0.63 20.56
C LYS A 52 12.81 -0.19 20.27
N LEU A 53 13.24 -0.21 18.99
CA LEU A 53 14.45 -0.93 18.56
C LEU A 53 15.74 -0.26 19.05
N LYS A 54 15.76 1.06 19.14
CA LYS A 54 16.89 1.81 19.67
C LYS A 54 17.06 1.65 21.17
N GLU A 55 15.95 1.57 21.91
CA GLU A 55 15.95 1.47 23.39
C GLU A 55 16.09 0.03 23.89
N THR A 56 15.92 -0.99 23.01
CA THR A 56 16.02 -2.39 23.46
C THR A 56 17.43 -2.73 23.89
N THR A 57 17.55 -3.42 25.01
CA THR A 57 18.80 -4.00 25.52
C THR A 57 19.01 -5.44 25.08
N GLU A 58 17.97 -6.07 24.54
CA GLU A 58 18.04 -7.42 24.00
C GLU A 58 18.75 -7.46 22.63
N PRO A 59 19.40 -8.60 22.28
CA PRO A 59 19.90 -8.79 20.92
C PRO A 59 18.79 -8.64 19.90
N ILE A 60 19.07 -7.95 18.78
CA ILE A 60 18.14 -7.79 17.66
C ILE A 60 18.50 -8.81 16.57
N ILE A 61 17.57 -9.69 16.22
CA ILE A 61 17.71 -10.71 15.18
C ILE A 61 16.80 -10.35 14.02
N MET A 62 17.38 -10.09 12.87
CA MET A 62 16.63 -9.81 11.63
C MET A 62 16.15 -11.11 11.00
N TYR A 63 14.88 -11.22 10.68
CA TYR A 63 14.29 -12.33 9.95
C TYR A 63 13.97 -11.90 8.53
N GLY A 64 14.81 -12.31 7.59
CA GLY A 64 14.74 -11.99 6.17
C GLY A 64 16.07 -11.44 5.63
N THR A 65 16.31 -11.61 4.32
CA THR A 65 17.56 -11.26 3.64
C THR A 65 17.31 -10.69 2.24
N GLY A 66 16.12 -10.17 1.97
CA GLY A 66 15.74 -9.54 0.71
C GLY A 66 15.85 -8.02 0.75
N ASN A 67 15.30 -7.35 -0.24
CA ASN A 67 15.32 -5.89 -0.37
C ASN A 67 14.75 -5.15 0.87
N GLY A 68 13.69 -5.68 1.49
CA GLY A 68 13.16 -5.10 2.73
C GLY A 68 14.20 -5.11 3.85
N ALA A 69 14.99 -6.20 3.95
CA ALA A 69 16.09 -6.28 4.92
C ALA A 69 17.20 -5.25 4.63
N ASP A 70 17.56 -5.04 3.35
CA ASP A 70 18.52 -4.00 2.98
C ASP A 70 18.05 -2.60 3.42
N LYS A 71 16.78 -2.25 3.13
CA LYS A 71 16.18 -0.97 3.55
C LYS A 71 16.20 -0.79 5.07
N VAL A 72 15.87 -1.85 5.82
CA VAL A 72 15.86 -1.80 7.30
C VAL A 72 17.27 -1.63 7.85
N VAL A 73 18.30 -2.32 7.29
CA VAL A 73 19.69 -2.15 7.71
C VAL A 73 20.18 -0.73 7.45
N ASP A 74 19.86 -0.15 6.28
CA ASP A 74 20.24 1.23 5.96
C ASP A 74 19.64 2.24 6.97
N ILE A 75 18.44 1.96 7.50
CA ILE A 75 17.83 2.78 8.56
C ILE A 75 18.48 2.50 9.92
N PHE A 76 18.80 1.25 10.24
CA PHE A 76 19.52 0.88 11.47
C PHE A 76 20.85 1.61 11.56
N GLU A 77 21.61 1.65 10.47
CA GLU A 77 22.88 2.40 10.40
C GLU A 77 22.66 3.90 10.66
N LYS A 78 21.65 4.51 10.05
CA LYS A 78 21.32 5.94 10.25
C LYS A 78 20.89 6.27 11.69
N LEU A 79 20.22 5.35 12.36
CA LEU A 79 19.69 5.53 13.72
C LEU A 79 20.61 4.99 14.81
N ASP A 80 21.77 4.43 14.46
CA ASP A 80 22.70 3.73 15.37
C ASP A 80 22.03 2.57 16.13
N ILE A 81 21.23 1.77 15.43
CA ILE A 81 20.60 0.55 15.97
C ILE A 81 21.50 -0.65 15.64
N LYS A 82 21.89 -1.43 16.66
CA LYS A 82 22.83 -2.53 16.52
C LYS A 82 22.11 -3.85 16.19
N LEU A 83 22.41 -4.38 15.00
CA LEU A 83 21.97 -5.72 14.61
C LEU A 83 22.90 -6.77 15.24
N SER A 84 22.32 -7.84 15.83
CA SER A 84 23.08 -8.91 16.50
C SER A 84 23.17 -10.19 15.68
N GLY A 85 22.29 -10.36 14.68
CA GLY A 85 22.29 -11.53 13.82
C GLY A 85 21.20 -11.51 12.76
N VAL A 86 21.28 -12.45 11.83
CA VAL A 86 20.33 -12.60 10.72
C VAL A 86 19.89 -14.04 10.61
N THR A 87 18.58 -14.25 10.50
CA THR A 87 17.94 -15.56 10.30
C THR A 87 17.09 -15.58 9.02
N ALA A 88 16.79 -16.76 8.56
CA ALA A 88 15.85 -17.01 7.45
C ALA A 88 15.06 -18.30 7.74
N SER A 89 13.96 -18.53 7.02
CA SER A 89 13.20 -19.79 7.09
C SER A 89 14.09 -20.98 6.78
N SER A 90 13.82 -22.13 7.38
CA SER A 90 14.69 -23.33 7.35
C SER A 90 15.17 -23.73 5.96
N GLY A 91 14.33 -23.64 4.92
CA GLY A 91 14.72 -23.90 3.52
C GLY A 91 15.65 -22.84 2.90
N PHE A 92 15.84 -21.69 3.55
CA PHE A 92 16.67 -20.57 3.09
C PHE A 92 17.90 -20.32 3.98
N VAL A 93 18.03 -21.04 5.08
CA VAL A 93 19.28 -21.08 5.88
C VAL A 93 20.29 -21.92 5.11
N ARG A 94 21.16 -21.24 4.37
CA ARG A 94 22.29 -21.85 3.65
C ARG A 94 23.57 -21.19 4.15
N GLU A 95 24.73 -21.74 3.84
CA GLU A 95 26.03 -21.11 4.08
C GLU A 95 26.14 -19.81 3.25
N ARG A 96 25.50 -18.75 3.70
CA ARG A 96 25.51 -17.43 3.06
C ARG A 96 25.63 -16.31 4.08
N PHE A 97 26.05 -15.17 3.59
CA PHE A 97 26.14 -13.94 4.36
C PHE A 97 25.13 -12.92 3.85
N PHE A 98 24.63 -12.11 4.76
CA PHE A 98 23.84 -10.90 4.47
C PHE A 98 24.45 -9.71 5.20
N ARG A 99 24.88 -8.68 4.46
CA ARG A 99 25.54 -7.47 5.03
C ARG A 99 26.67 -7.82 6.04
N GLY A 100 27.44 -8.86 5.75
CA GLY A 100 28.54 -9.33 6.63
C GLY A 100 28.12 -10.26 7.77
N PHE A 101 26.84 -10.45 8.03
CA PHE A 101 26.33 -11.39 9.03
C PHE A 101 26.16 -12.79 8.42
N PRO A 102 26.67 -13.86 9.06
CA PRO A 102 26.31 -15.22 8.66
C PRO A 102 24.84 -15.46 8.96
N VAL A 103 24.08 -15.97 7.97
CA VAL A 103 22.69 -16.35 8.16
C VAL A 103 22.62 -17.65 8.95
N LYS A 104 22.00 -17.63 10.11
CA LYS A 104 21.86 -18.76 11.04
C LYS A 104 20.40 -19.13 11.24
N SER A 105 20.15 -20.34 11.76
CA SER A 105 18.78 -20.76 12.09
C SER A 105 18.25 -20.05 13.35
N MET A 106 16.95 -20.12 13.57
CA MET A 106 16.31 -19.55 14.77
C MET A 106 16.82 -20.24 16.04
N GLU A 107 16.93 -21.57 15.99
CA GLU A 107 17.40 -22.40 17.10
C GLU A 107 18.82 -22.00 17.55
N TYR A 108 19.70 -21.64 16.59
CA TYR A 108 21.04 -21.13 16.93
C TYR A 108 20.96 -19.87 17.81
N PHE A 109 20.03 -18.96 17.54
CA PHE A 109 19.89 -17.75 18.32
C PHE A 109 19.19 -17.99 19.67
N GLU A 110 18.26 -18.94 19.72
CA GLU A 110 17.63 -19.42 20.96
C GLU A 110 18.69 -20.02 21.92
N GLU A 111 19.56 -20.88 21.42
CA GLU A 111 20.65 -21.46 22.20
C GLU A 111 21.67 -20.40 22.64
N LYS A 112 21.97 -19.41 21.79
CA LYS A 112 23.00 -18.41 22.06
C LYS A 112 22.56 -17.32 23.00
N TYR A 113 21.31 -16.84 22.89
CA TYR A 113 20.84 -15.66 23.58
C TYR A 113 19.67 -15.92 24.56
N GLY A 114 18.92 -16.99 24.38
CA GLY A 114 17.68 -17.27 25.11
C GLY A 114 16.56 -16.30 24.77
N SER A 115 16.69 -15.01 25.12
CA SER A 115 15.73 -13.96 24.78
C SER A 115 16.34 -12.95 23.79
N PHE A 116 15.54 -12.54 22.79
CA PHE A 116 15.93 -11.56 21.78
C PHE A 116 14.70 -10.98 21.08
N THR A 117 14.88 -9.81 20.49
CA THR A 117 13.85 -9.16 19.67
C THR A 117 14.02 -9.56 18.20
N ILE A 118 12.96 -10.00 17.55
CA ILE A 118 12.92 -10.39 16.14
C ILE A 118 12.36 -9.25 15.30
N VAL A 119 13.03 -8.97 14.20
CA VAL A 119 12.63 -7.94 13.24
C VAL A 119 12.27 -8.60 11.91
N ILE A 120 10.99 -8.61 11.55
CA ILE A 120 10.52 -9.14 10.26
C ILE A 120 10.81 -8.11 9.16
N THR A 121 11.42 -8.55 8.07
CA THR A 121 11.87 -7.66 6.98
C THR A 121 11.44 -8.14 5.60
N PHE A 122 10.42 -8.95 5.50
CA PHE A 122 9.86 -9.45 4.24
C PHE A 122 8.34 -9.45 4.26
N GLY A 123 7.74 -9.39 3.08
CA GLY A 123 6.29 -9.47 2.92
C GLY A 123 5.81 -10.89 2.63
N THR A 124 4.67 -11.29 3.23
CA THR A 124 4.05 -12.59 2.99
C THR A 124 2.55 -12.56 3.25
N SER A 125 1.79 -13.24 2.38
CA SER A 125 0.38 -13.62 2.58
C SER A 125 0.22 -15.15 2.67
N ILE A 126 1.34 -15.91 2.68
CA ILE A 126 1.32 -17.38 2.76
C ILE A 126 0.90 -17.79 4.18
N PRO A 127 -0.26 -18.49 4.35
CA PRO A 127 -0.81 -18.77 5.67
C PRO A 127 0.16 -19.49 6.62
N ASP A 128 0.88 -20.49 6.13
CA ASP A 128 1.84 -21.25 6.96
C ASP A 128 3.00 -20.38 7.44
N VAL A 129 3.49 -19.44 6.60
CA VAL A 129 4.56 -18.52 6.98
C VAL A 129 4.05 -17.52 7.99
N MET A 130 2.87 -16.96 7.79
CA MET A 130 2.23 -16.03 8.74
C MET A 130 2.00 -16.71 10.09
N ASN A 131 1.43 -17.92 10.08
CA ASN A 131 1.19 -18.70 11.29
C ASN A 131 2.50 -18.99 12.05
N ASN A 132 3.58 -19.32 11.33
CA ASN A 132 4.89 -19.50 11.95
C ASN A 132 5.38 -18.20 12.63
N ILE A 133 5.26 -17.05 11.97
CA ILE A 133 5.64 -15.74 12.55
C ILE A 133 4.83 -15.45 13.82
N PHE A 134 3.51 -15.68 13.78
CA PHE A 134 2.66 -15.51 14.97
C PHE A 134 2.97 -16.51 16.10
N ASN A 135 3.42 -17.72 15.76
CA ASN A 135 3.87 -18.68 16.77
C ASN A 135 5.19 -18.24 17.44
N ILE A 136 6.12 -17.71 16.65
CA ILE A 136 7.36 -17.10 17.15
C ILE A 136 7.03 -15.93 18.10
N ALA A 137 6.04 -15.10 17.77
CA ALA A 137 5.61 -13.96 18.58
C ALA A 137 5.02 -14.34 19.96
N LYS A 138 4.68 -15.62 20.19
CA LYS A 138 4.27 -16.10 21.52
C LYS A 138 5.42 -16.20 22.53
N ASN A 139 6.64 -16.41 22.02
CA ASN A 139 7.83 -16.67 22.85
C ASN A 139 8.86 -15.54 22.77
N HIS A 140 8.85 -14.75 21.70
CA HIS A 140 9.80 -13.66 21.46
C HIS A 140 9.06 -12.36 21.14
N ARG A 141 9.67 -11.24 21.45
CA ARG A 141 9.20 -9.95 20.98
C ARG A 141 9.41 -9.86 19.46
N VAL A 142 8.34 -9.73 18.68
CA VAL A 142 8.38 -9.58 17.25
C VAL A 142 7.96 -8.16 16.87
N LEU A 143 8.80 -7.47 16.13
CA LEU A 143 8.53 -6.14 15.57
C LEU A 143 8.62 -6.19 14.04
N VAL A 144 7.76 -5.44 13.40
CA VAL A 144 7.71 -5.32 11.93
C VAL A 144 7.89 -3.86 11.57
N PRO A 145 9.14 -3.39 11.36
CA PRO A 145 9.36 -2.02 10.90
C PRO A 145 8.83 -1.86 9.47
N CYS A 146 7.85 -0.99 9.31
CA CYS A 146 7.30 -0.69 8.01
C CYS A 146 8.23 0.25 7.25
N VAL A 147 8.83 -0.24 6.19
CA VAL A 147 9.55 0.57 5.21
C VAL A 147 8.67 0.70 3.96
N PRO A 148 8.54 1.89 3.36
CA PRO A 148 7.68 2.08 2.22
C PRO A 148 8.14 1.21 1.03
N VAL A 149 7.18 0.71 0.25
CA VAL A 149 7.49 0.00 -1.00
C VAL A 149 8.18 0.97 -1.95
N ILE A 150 7.63 2.17 -2.09
CA ILE A 150 8.14 3.28 -2.90
C ILE A 150 8.40 4.50 -2.02
N GLY A 151 9.51 5.19 -2.27
CA GLY A 151 9.90 6.37 -1.50
C GLY A 151 10.83 6.06 -0.33
N THR A 152 11.08 7.04 0.52
CA THR A 152 12.04 6.98 1.62
C THR A 152 11.46 7.44 2.96
N GLU A 153 10.24 7.94 2.97
CA GLU A 153 9.58 8.44 4.17
C GLU A 153 9.14 7.28 5.07
N ILE A 154 9.77 7.16 6.24
CA ILE A 154 9.42 6.15 7.24
C ILE A 154 8.36 6.70 8.21
N PHE A 155 7.52 5.82 8.72
CA PHE A 155 6.47 6.18 9.69
C PHE A 155 7.07 6.28 11.09
N ASP A 156 7.84 7.35 11.34
CA ASP A 156 8.44 7.67 12.63
C ASP A 156 7.64 8.76 13.37
N ARG A 157 8.14 9.18 14.54
CA ARG A 157 7.50 10.22 15.34
C ARG A 157 7.44 11.58 14.63
N ASN A 158 8.47 11.92 13.84
CA ASN A 158 8.50 13.19 13.13
C ASN A 158 7.47 13.19 11.99
N PHE A 159 7.39 12.08 11.26
CA PHE A 159 6.38 11.87 10.22
C PHE A 159 4.97 11.96 10.80
N LEU A 160 4.70 11.23 11.90
CA LEU A 160 3.41 11.26 12.59
C LEU A 160 3.01 12.67 13.02
N ASN A 161 3.92 13.38 13.70
CA ASN A 161 3.66 14.74 14.19
C ASN A 161 3.42 15.73 13.04
N SER A 162 4.14 15.56 11.93
CA SER A 162 4.01 16.44 10.75
C SER A 162 2.69 16.26 9.99
N HIS A 163 2.06 15.08 10.12
CA HIS A 163 0.86 14.69 9.37
C HIS A 163 -0.37 14.45 10.25
N THR A 164 -0.32 14.82 11.53
CA THR A 164 -1.43 14.58 12.48
C THR A 164 -2.77 15.15 11.99
N GLU A 165 -2.78 16.36 11.41
CA GLU A 165 -4.01 16.98 10.88
C GLU A 165 -4.59 16.20 9.70
N GLU A 166 -3.74 15.75 8.77
CA GLU A 166 -4.16 14.98 7.59
C GLU A 166 -4.63 13.58 7.99
N ILE A 167 -3.96 12.93 8.93
CA ILE A 167 -4.39 11.64 9.48
C ILE A 167 -5.76 11.75 10.16
N ASN A 168 -5.98 12.77 10.98
CA ASN A 168 -7.28 13.00 11.63
C ASN A 168 -8.38 13.32 10.59
N LEU A 169 -8.07 14.08 9.55
CA LEU A 169 -9.00 14.37 8.47
C LEU A 169 -9.37 13.10 7.71
N ALA A 170 -8.39 12.30 7.32
CA ALA A 170 -8.61 11.03 6.62
C ALA A 170 -9.49 10.08 7.45
N HIS A 171 -9.19 9.93 8.75
CA HIS A 171 -10.00 9.14 9.67
C HIS A 171 -11.47 9.61 9.71
N ALA A 172 -11.71 10.92 9.73
CA ALA A 172 -13.06 11.49 9.74
C ALA A 172 -13.84 11.29 8.44
N LEU A 173 -13.17 11.06 7.31
CA LEU A 173 -13.77 10.82 6.00
C LEU A 173 -14.24 9.37 5.80
N LEU A 174 -13.86 8.43 6.67
CA LEU A 174 -14.23 7.04 6.53
C LEU A 174 -15.72 6.79 6.82
N ALA A 175 -16.32 5.93 5.99
CA ALA A 175 -17.75 5.74 5.91
C ALA A 175 -18.38 5.06 7.14
N ASP A 176 -17.63 4.20 7.82
CA ASP A 176 -18.14 3.40 8.93
C ASP A 176 -17.12 3.24 10.07
N ASP A 177 -17.59 2.85 11.25
CA ASP A 177 -16.75 2.68 12.44
C ASP A 177 -15.80 1.48 12.30
N PHE A 178 -16.13 0.51 11.48
CA PHE A 178 -15.24 -0.62 11.20
C PHE A 178 -14.01 -0.16 10.40
N SER A 179 -14.21 0.64 9.36
CA SER A 179 -13.11 1.28 8.60
C SER A 179 -12.25 2.18 9.49
N LYS A 180 -12.86 2.93 10.43
CA LYS A 180 -12.13 3.75 11.39
C LYS A 180 -11.26 2.90 12.31
N LYS A 181 -11.79 1.80 12.84
CA LYS A 181 -11.03 0.85 13.66
C LYS A 181 -9.83 0.27 12.89
N ILE A 182 -10.02 -0.10 11.62
CA ILE A 182 -8.94 -0.61 10.77
C ILE A 182 -7.89 0.48 10.53
N PHE A 183 -8.30 1.72 10.26
CA PHE A 183 -7.40 2.86 10.08
C PHE A 183 -6.55 3.13 11.32
N GLU A 184 -7.17 3.16 12.50
CA GLU A 184 -6.49 3.34 13.79
C GLU A 184 -5.45 2.24 14.02
N GLY A 185 -5.83 0.98 13.80
CA GLY A 185 -4.93 -0.16 13.91
C GLY A 185 -3.80 -0.11 12.88
N TYR A 186 -4.10 0.24 11.61
CA TYR A 186 -3.08 0.39 10.57
C TYR A 186 -2.05 1.47 10.93
N VAL A 187 -2.51 2.67 11.30
CA VAL A 187 -1.62 3.78 11.70
C VAL A 187 -0.79 3.39 12.92
N ASN A 188 -1.40 2.72 13.91
CA ASN A 188 -0.68 2.25 15.09
C ASN A 188 0.34 1.14 14.75
N PHE A 189 0.02 0.25 13.82
CA PHE A 189 0.96 -0.76 13.33
C PHE A 189 2.13 -0.11 12.57
N GLN A 190 1.86 0.81 11.65
CA GLN A 190 2.90 1.54 10.91
C GLN A 190 3.86 2.27 11.86
N PHE A 191 3.34 2.88 12.90
CA PHE A 191 4.13 3.58 13.91
C PHE A 191 4.84 2.62 14.88
N GLY A 192 4.11 1.69 15.46
CA GLY A 192 4.56 0.87 16.58
C GLY A 192 5.18 -0.47 16.22
N GLY A 193 4.94 -0.99 15.02
CA GLY A 193 5.49 -2.24 14.51
C GLY A 193 5.03 -3.51 15.22
N ARG A 194 3.95 -3.47 16.03
CA ARG A 194 3.45 -4.63 16.78
C ARG A 194 2.60 -5.53 15.88
N ILE A 195 3.06 -6.76 15.67
CA ILE A 195 2.44 -7.71 14.74
C ILE A 195 1.01 -8.13 15.15
N GLU A 196 0.71 -8.13 16.45
CA GLU A 196 -0.59 -8.53 17.00
C GLU A 196 -1.73 -7.67 16.44
N ILE A 197 -1.46 -6.39 16.18
CA ILE A 197 -2.43 -5.44 15.63
C ILE A 197 -2.98 -5.91 14.29
N LEU A 198 -2.14 -6.55 13.44
CA LEU A 198 -2.59 -7.03 12.13
C LEU A 198 -3.74 -8.05 12.25
N LYS A 199 -3.70 -8.94 13.26
CA LYS A 199 -4.81 -9.86 13.52
C LYS A 199 -6.09 -9.18 14.01
N GLU A 200 -5.95 -8.07 14.74
CA GLU A 200 -7.09 -7.32 15.29
C GLU A 200 -7.88 -6.55 14.21
N ILE A 201 -7.20 -6.21 13.10
CA ILE A 201 -7.76 -5.44 11.99
C ILE A 201 -7.98 -6.28 10.72
N GLU A 202 -7.60 -7.56 10.75
CA GLU A 202 -7.74 -8.47 9.62
C GLU A 202 -9.20 -8.65 9.22
N THR A 203 -9.46 -8.55 7.93
CA THR A 203 -10.79 -8.68 7.34
C THR A 203 -10.75 -9.73 6.23
N PRO A 204 -11.65 -10.73 6.22
CA PRO A 204 -11.83 -11.61 5.08
C PRO A 204 -12.15 -10.82 3.82
N GLU A 205 -11.51 -11.16 2.70
CA GLU A 205 -11.75 -10.46 1.43
C GLU A 205 -13.21 -10.54 0.98
N SER A 206 -13.90 -11.67 1.26
CA SER A 206 -15.31 -11.86 0.92
C SER A 206 -16.23 -10.82 1.57
N GLU A 207 -15.91 -10.32 2.76
CA GLU A 207 -16.75 -9.36 3.49
C GLU A 207 -17.06 -8.13 2.65
N ILE A 208 -16.04 -7.51 2.04
CA ILE A 208 -16.21 -6.25 1.32
C ILE A 208 -16.94 -6.44 -0.02
N TYR A 209 -16.74 -7.59 -0.67
CA TYR A 209 -17.42 -7.88 -1.92
C TYR A 209 -18.92 -8.13 -1.72
N GLU A 210 -19.28 -8.77 -0.60
CA GLU A 210 -20.69 -9.08 -0.27
C GLU A 210 -21.42 -7.86 0.32
N THR A 211 -20.72 -7.00 1.07
CA THR A 211 -21.37 -5.93 1.84
C THR A 211 -21.31 -4.57 1.16
N VAL A 212 -20.26 -4.27 0.38
CA VAL A 212 -20.00 -2.94 -0.18
C VAL A 212 -20.01 -2.95 -1.70
N LEU A 213 -19.18 -3.79 -2.35
CA LEU A 213 -18.99 -3.69 -3.80
C LEU A 213 -20.17 -4.22 -4.61
N ASN A 214 -20.82 -5.32 -4.21
CA ASN A 214 -22.04 -5.86 -4.83
C ASN A 214 -22.03 -5.84 -6.37
N PHE A 215 -21.21 -6.70 -6.99
CA PHE A 215 -21.07 -6.76 -8.45
C PHE A 215 -22.34 -7.29 -9.15
N ASN A 216 -22.57 -6.82 -10.36
CA ASN A 216 -23.68 -7.24 -11.22
C ASN A 216 -23.19 -7.59 -12.64
N GLU A 217 -24.12 -8.04 -13.51
CA GLU A 217 -23.79 -8.52 -14.86
C GLU A 217 -23.36 -7.41 -15.84
N GLU A 218 -23.60 -6.13 -15.50
CA GLU A 218 -23.29 -4.97 -16.34
C GLU A 218 -21.94 -4.33 -15.99
N GLU A 219 -21.13 -4.97 -15.16
CA GLU A 219 -19.84 -4.39 -14.75
C GLU A 219 -18.88 -4.23 -15.92
N THR A 220 -18.35 -3.01 -16.05
CA THR A 220 -17.16 -2.69 -16.86
C THR A 220 -16.01 -2.51 -15.90
N PHE A 221 -15.19 -3.54 -15.77
CA PHE A 221 -14.05 -3.57 -14.86
C PHE A 221 -12.78 -3.05 -15.52
N VAL A 222 -12.10 -2.13 -14.84
CA VAL A 222 -10.78 -1.61 -15.21
C VAL A 222 -9.78 -2.03 -14.14
N ASP A 223 -8.82 -2.88 -14.50
CA ASP A 223 -7.77 -3.39 -13.62
C ASP A 223 -6.44 -2.70 -13.95
N ILE A 224 -6.02 -1.76 -13.11
CA ILE A 224 -4.75 -1.04 -13.23
C ILE A 224 -3.73 -1.71 -12.31
N GLY A 225 -2.64 -2.23 -12.92
CA GLY A 225 -1.71 -3.13 -12.26
C GLY A 225 -2.25 -4.56 -12.22
N ALA A 226 -2.67 -5.06 -13.40
CA ALA A 226 -3.34 -6.36 -13.53
C ALA A 226 -2.40 -7.56 -13.33
N TYR A 227 -1.09 -7.33 -13.21
CA TYR A 227 -0.07 -8.37 -13.01
C TYR A 227 -0.24 -9.52 -14.00
N ARG A 228 -0.59 -10.71 -13.55
CA ARG A 228 -0.81 -11.91 -14.39
C ARG A 228 -2.28 -12.21 -14.64
N GLY A 229 -3.18 -11.33 -14.21
CA GLY A 229 -4.63 -11.50 -14.33
C GLY A 229 -5.28 -12.22 -13.15
N ASP A 230 -4.61 -12.33 -12.02
CA ASP A 230 -5.12 -12.90 -10.77
C ASP A 230 -6.33 -12.11 -10.25
N THR A 231 -6.28 -10.77 -10.30
CA THR A 231 -7.42 -9.91 -9.95
C THR A 231 -8.57 -10.04 -10.97
N VAL A 232 -8.25 -10.21 -12.25
CA VAL A 232 -9.25 -10.47 -13.30
C VAL A 232 -9.98 -11.78 -13.03
N GLU A 233 -9.26 -12.85 -12.71
CA GLU A 233 -9.83 -14.17 -12.37
C GLU A 233 -10.74 -14.05 -11.15
N LYS A 234 -10.27 -13.39 -10.09
CA LYS A 234 -11.04 -13.14 -8.88
C LYS A 234 -12.33 -12.35 -9.15
N PHE A 235 -12.25 -11.28 -9.94
CA PHE A 235 -13.41 -10.50 -10.34
C PHE A 235 -14.45 -11.37 -11.07
N ILE A 236 -14.03 -12.21 -12.02
CA ILE A 236 -14.91 -13.11 -12.76
C ILE A 236 -15.62 -14.08 -11.82
N GLU A 237 -14.90 -14.64 -10.85
CA GLU A 237 -15.47 -15.51 -9.82
C GLU A 237 -16.57 -14.78 -9.03
N LEU A 238 -16.28 -13.58 -8.54
CA LEU A 238 -17.19 -12.76 -7.74
C LEU A 238 -18.40 -12.25 -8.53
N ALA A 239 -18.22 -12.00 -9.83
CA ALA A 239 -19.31 -11.63 -10.76
C ALA A 239 -20.06 -12.84 -11.32
N ASN A 240 -19.82 -14.07 -10.79
CA ASN A 240 -20.41 -15.31 -11.28
C ASN A 240 -20.25 -15.54 -12.79
N GLY A 241 -19.11 -15.15 -13.35
CA GLY A 241 -18.80 -15.26 -14.76
C GLY A 241 -19.51 -14.26 -15.67
N LYS A 242 -20.24 -13.29 -15.13
CA LYS A 242 -21.05 -12.34 -15.88
C LYS A 242 -20.50 -10.92 -15.73
N TYR A 243 -20.16 -10.31 -16.84
CA TYR A 243 -19.66 -8.94 -16.90
C TYR A 243 -19.82 -8.37 -18.32
N LYS A 244 -19.88 -7.06 -18.44
CA LYS A 244 -19.99 -6.37 -19.72
C LYS A 244 -18.64 -6.27 -20.42
N LYS A 245 -17.59 -5.87 -19.71
CA LYS A 245 -16.24 -5.63 -20.26
C LYS A 245 -15.17 -5.73 -19.16
N ILE A 246 -13.97 -6.22 -19.54
CA ILE A 246 -12.76 -6.13 -18.73
C ILE A 246 -11.67 -5.40 -19.52
N ILE A 247 -11.02 -4.45 -18.86
CA ILE A 247 -9.89 -3.67 -19.39
C ILE A 247 -8.74 -3.84 -18.39
N ALA A 248 -7.66 -4.51 -18.76
CA ALA A 248 -6.52 -4.79 -17.91
C ALA A 248 -5.27 -4.07 -18.37
N VAL A 249 -4.51 -3.48 -17.44
CA VAL A 249 -3.29 -2.73 -17.75
C VAL A 249 -2.14 -3.23 -16.90
N GLU A 250 -1.02 -3.56 -17.56
CA GLU A 250 0.20 -4.04 -16.92
C GLU A 250 1.44 -3.42 -17.58
N PRO A 251 2.26 -2.66 -16.84
CA PRO A 251 3.43 -1.99 -17.42
C PRO A 251 4.60 -2.92 -17.73
N ASP A 252 4.88 -3.94 -16.89
CA ASP A 252 6.00 -4.87 -17.12
C ASP A 252 5.68 -5.80 -18.30
N PHE A 253 6.46 -5.70 -19.38
CA PHE A 253 6.22 -6.46 -20.60
C PHE A 253 6.21 -7.97 -20.39
N LYS A 254 7.09 -8.52 -19.55
CA LYS A 254 7.15 -9.96 -19.32
C LYS A 254 5.94 -10.45 -18.51
N THR A 255 5.48 -9.64 -17.60
CA THR A 255 4.27 -9.89 -16.79
C THR A 255 3.03 -9.74 -17.66
N TYR A 256 2.98 -8.72 -18.51
CA TYR A 256 1.92 -8.51 -19.49
C TYR A 256 1.75 -9.69 -20.46
N GLN A 257 2.84 -10.30 -20.94
CA GLN A 257 2.75 -11.51 -21.77
C GLN A 257 2.05 -12.68 -21.05
N LYS A 258 2.25 -12.79 -19.73
CA LYS A 258 1.56 -13.80 -18.91
C LYS A 258 0.08 -13.44 -18.71
N LEU A 259 -0.23 -12.16 -18.50
CA LEU A 259 -1.60 -11.65 -18.43
C LEU A 259 -2.38 -12.01 -19.69
N ILE A 260 -1.83 -11.70 -20.88
CA ILE A 260 -2.48 -12.05 -22.17
C ILE A 260 -2.75 -13.54 -22.24
N LYS A 261 -1.77 -14.37 -21.93
CA LYS A 261 -1.89 -15.83 -22.00
C LYS A 261 -2.97 -16.36 -21.04
N ASN A 262 -2.99 -15.86 -19.81
CA ASN A 262 -3.95 -16.30 -18.80
C ASN A 262 -5.38 -15.87 -19.12
N CYS A 263 -5.54 -14.73 -19.81
CA CYS A 263 -6.84 -14.16 -20.17
C CYS A 263 -7.26 -14.41 -21.64
N GLU A 264 -6.52 -15.23 -22.44
CA GLU A 264 -6.74 -15.41 -23.88
C GLU A 264 -8.14 -15.92 -24.27
N ASN A 265 -8.79 -16.66 -23.39
CA ASN A 265 -10.12 -17.25 -23.61
C ASN A 265 -11.26 -16.37 -23.08
N LEU A 266 -10.96 -15.21 -22.49
CA LEU A 266 -11.98 -14.32 -21.94
C LEU A 266 -12.70 -13.55 -23.04
N LYS A 267 -14.03 -13.53 -22.99
CA LYS A 267 -14.85 -12.69 -23.87
C LYS A 267 -14.83 -11.24 -23.37
N ASN A 268 -14.95 -10.29 -24.30
CA ASN A 268 -15.00 -8.85 -23.95
C ASN A 268 -13.81 -8.38 -23.11
N PHE A 269 -12.62 -8.97 -23.30
CA PHE A 269 -11.37 -8.61 -22.67
C PHE A 269 -10.53 -7.71 -23.58
N THR A 270 -9.92 -6.67 -23.00
CA THR A 270 -8.94 -5.81 -23.69
C THR A 270 -7.80 -5.53 -22.73
N SER A 271 -6.56 -5.56 -23.20
CA SER A 271 -5.40 -5.29 -22.35
C SER A 271 -4.44 -4.30 -23.00
N PHE A 272 -3.69 -3.59 -22.15
CA PHE A 272 -2.69 -2.60 -22.56
C PHE A 272 -1.37 -2.85 -21.83
N ASN A 273 -0.25 -2.86 -22.55
CA ASN A 273 1.08 -2.79 -21.96
C ASN A 273 1.45 -1.31 -21.82
N ALA A 274 1.12 -0.73 -20.70
CA ALA A 274 1.33 0.68 -20.39
C ALA A 274 1.36 0.91 -18.87
N ALA A 275 1.93 2.02 -18.43
CA ALA A 275 1.66 2.58 -17.12
C ALA A 275 0.42 3.49 -17.17
N ILE A 276 -0.30 3.61 -16.08
CA ILE A 276 -1.35 4.64 -15.93
C ILE A 276 -0.82 5.73 -15.01
N THR A 277 -0.96 6.98 -15.46
CA THR A 277 -0.56 8.19 -14.73
C THR A 277 -1.56 9.32 -14.97
N ASP A 278 -1.17 10.56 -14.67
CA ASP A 278 -1.96 11.77 -14.92
C ASP A 278 -1.79 12.35 -16.33
N PHE A 279 -0.96 11.72 -17.21
CA PHE A 279 -0.71 12.20 -18.57
C PHE A 279 -0.52 11.07 -19.60
N ASP A 280 -0.77 11.41 -20.86
CA ASP A 280 -0.47 10.55 -22.01
C ASP A 280 0.95 10.83 -22.56
N GLY A 281 1.73 9.78 -22.83
CA GLY A 281 3.09 9.93 -23.35
C GLY A 281 3.97 8.72 -23.06
N GLU A 282 5.19 8.96 -22.66
CA GLU A 282 6.16 7.96 -22.23
C GLU A 282 6.73 8.30 -20.88
N ILE A 283 7.00 7.27 -20.07
CA ILE A 283 7.55 7.43 -18.73
C ILE A 283 8.66 6.41 -18.48
N GLY A 284 9.68 6.81 -17.72
CA GLY A 284 10.74 5.90 -17.29
C GLY A 284 10.20 4.83 -16.35
N PHE A 285 10.59 3.58 -16.57
CA PHE A 285 10.14 2.42 -15.80
C PHE A 285 11.32 1.50 -15.48
N SER A 286 11.37 1.00 -14.27
CA SER A 286 12.33 -0.01 -13.80
C SER A 286 11.63 -1.35 -13.67
N SER A 287 12.01 -2.31 -14.53
CA SER A 287 11.55 -3.70 -14.44
C SER A 287 12.52 -4.48 -13.54
N LEU A 288 12.31 -4.42 -12.24
CA LEU A 288 12.95 -5.32 -11.29
C LEU A 288 11.98 -6.48 -11.08
N ALA A 289 12.43 -7.70 -11.40
CA ALA A 289 11.57 -8.90 -11.44
C ALA A 289 10.61 -9.03 -10.24
N GLY A 290 9.30 -9.08 -10.50
CA GLY A 290 8.23 -9.22 -9.51
C GLY A 290 7.64 -7.86 -9.06
N ARG A 291 7.18 -7.79 -7.80
CA ARG A 291 6.50 -6.64 -7.17
C ARG A 291 7.41 -5.40 -6.91
N GLN A 292 8.57 -5.31 -7.54
CA GLN A 292 9.52 -4.18 -7.40
C GLN A 292 9.63 -3.34 -8.66
N SER A 293 8.75 -3.55 -9.62
CA SER A 293 8.70 -2.73 -10.83
C SER A 293 8.08 -1.38 -10.50
N ALA A 294 8.81 -0.28 -10.76
CA ALA A 294 8.38 1.05 -10.38
C ALA A 294 8.66 2.08 -11.49
N ILE A 295 7.89 3.17 -11.46
CA ILE A 295 8.15 4.35 -12.30
C ILE A 295 9.44 5.04 -11.83
N GLY A 296 10.23 5.57 -12.79
CA GLY A 296 11.50 6.26 -12.52
C GLY A 296 12.76 5.56 -13.01
N GLY A 297 12.63 4.42 -13.74
CA GLY A 297 13.74 3.70 -14.36
C GLY A 297 14.19 4.28 -15.71
N GLU A 298 15.21 3.64 -16.30
CA GLU A 298 15.78 4.06 -17.61
C GLU A 298 14.98 3.57 -18.82
N ASN A 299 14.20 2.51 -18.69
CA ASN A 299 13.39 1.98 -19.79
C ASN A 299 12.15 2.85 -20.00
N MET A 300 11.98 3.40 -21.20
CA MET A 300 10.78 4.17 -21.52
C MET A 300 9.63 3.24 -21.88
N ILE A 301 8.49 3.45 -21.25
CA ILE A 301 7.25 2.72 -21.54
C ILE A 301 6.12 3.72 -21.79
N LYS A 302 5.08 3.25 -22.48
CA LYS A 302 3.88 4.04 -22.74
C LYS A 302 3.19 4.41 -21.42
N SER A 303 2.82 5.68 -21.28
CA SER A 303 1.95 6.19 -20.23
C SER A 303 0.59 6.56 -20.83
N LEU A 304 -0.49 6.21 -20.14
CA LEU A 304 -1.85 6.61 -20.48
C LEU A 304 -2.50 7.25 -19.27
N SER A 305 -3.31 8.28 -19.52
CA SER A 305 -4.21 8.82 -18.51
C SER A 305 -5.48 7.96 -18.39
N LEU A 306 -6.15 8.02 -17.24
CA LEU A 306 -7.40 7.29 -17.03
C LEU A 306 -8.50 7.69 -18.07
N PRO A 307 -8.67 8.98 -18.44
CA PRO A 307 -9.57 9.36 -19.53
C PRO A 307 -9.24 8.72 -20.88
N THR A 308 -7.97 8.62 -21.23
CA THR A 308 -7.53 7.97 -22.47
C THR A 308 -7.76 6.46 -22.43
N LEU A 309 -7.47 5.80 -21.32
CA LEU A 309 -7.74 4.37 -21.10
C LEU A 309 -9.22 4.06 -21.23
N CYS A 310 -10.08 4.89 -20.63
CA CYS A 310 -11.53 4.70 -20.61
C CYS A 310 -12.25 5.24 -21.85
N LYS A 311 -11.53 5.74 -22.86
CA LYS A 311 -12.16 6.32 -24.06
C LYS A 311 -13.04 5.30 -24.78
N GLY A 312 -14.36 5.60 -24.83
CA GLY A 312 -15.37 4.71 -25.42
C GLY A 312 -15.91 3.65 -24.47
N TYR A 313 -15.54 3.70 -23.19
CA TYR A 313 -16.02 2.81 -22.15
C TYR A 313 -16.59 3.61 -20.97
N GLU A 314 -17.53 3.01 -20.27
CA GLU A 314 -18.15 3.55 -19.06
C GLU A 314 -17.76 2.65 -17.89
N PRO A 315 -16.64 2.92 -17.16
CA PRO A 315 -16.21 2.07 -16.08
C PRO A 315 -17.20 2.10 -14.92
N THR A 316 -17.53 0.94 -14.40
CA THR A 316 -18.39 0.77 -13.22
C THR A 316 -17.58 0.29 -12.00
N PHE A 317 -16.42 -0.33 -12.25
CA PHE A 317 -15.48 -0.72 -11.22
C PHE A 317 -14.04 -0.50 -11.70
N ILE A 318 -13.20 0.14 -10.86
CA ILE A 318 -11.79 0.38 -11.13
C ILE A 318 -10.97 -0.12 -9.94
N LYS A 319 -10.03 -1.06 -10.18
CA LYS A 319 -8.97 -1.38 -9.23
C LYS A 319 -7.72 -0.58 -9.59
N ILE A 320 -7.07 0.02 -8.59
CA ILE A 320 -5.83 0.79 -8.72
C ILE A 320 -4.80 0.22 -7.74
N ASP A 321 -3.82 -0.49 -8.30
CA ASP A 321 -2.70 -1.06 -7.58
C ASP A 321 -1.47 -0.91 -8.49
N SER A 322 -0.85 0.27 -8.44
CA SER A 322 0.04 0.77 -9.48
C SER A 322 1.45 1.05 -8.99
N GLU A 323 1.84 0.38 -7.91
CA GLU A 323 3.19 0.50 -7.34
C GLU A 323 3.57 1.98 -7.10
N GLY A 324 2.64 2.73 -6.45
CA GLY A 324 2.86 4.08 -5.94
C GLY A 324 2.45 5.24 -6.87
N CYS A 325 1.64 4.99 -7.90
CA CYS A 325 1.06 6.03 -8.76
C CYS A 325 -0.42 6.31 -8.49
N GLU A 326 -0.96 5.81 -7.39
CA GLU A 326 -2.37 5.89 -7.05
C GLU A 326 -2.88 7.34 -7.02
N LEU A 327 -2.10 8.26 -6.41
CA LEU A 327 -2.46 9.69 -6.35
C LEU A 327 -2.50 10.35 -7.73
N GLU A 328 -1.51 10.04 -8.57
CA GLU A 328 -1.41 10.55 -9.94
C GLU A 328 -2.57 10.04 -10.80
N ILE A 329 -2.91 8.76 -10.68
CA ILE A 329 -4.03 8.14 -11.41
C ILE A 329 -5.37 8.77 -11.01
N LEU A 330 -5.63 8.89 -9.70
CA LEU A 330 -6.85 9.51 -9.19
C LEU A 330 -6.96 10.98 -9.63
N SER A 331 -5.85 11.74 -9.53
CA SER A 331 -5.81 13.15 -9.92
C SER A 331 -6.05 13.32 -11.43
N GLY A 332 -5.39 12.51 -12.28
CA GLY A 332 -5.59 12.52 -13.73
C GLY A 332 -6.94 11.95 -14.16
N GLY A 333 -7.59 11.19 -13.28
CA GLY A 333 -8.88 10.54 -13.49
C GLY A 333 -10.12 11.33 -13.04
N GLU A 334 -9.97 12.56 -12.54
CA GLU A 334 -11.06 13.36 -11.93
C GLU A 334 -12.32 13.40 -12.83
N GLU A 335 -12.15 13.56 -14.14
CA GLU A 335 -13.26 13.60 -15.10
C GLU A 335 -14.05 12.27 -15.11
N ILE A 336 -13.36 11.15 -15.17
CA ILE A 336 -13.97 9.81 -15.20
C ILE A 336 -14.67 9.51 -13.88
N LEU A 337 -14.01 9.82 -12.76
CA LEU A 337 -14.53 9.57 -11.41
C LEU A 337 -15.78 10.40 -11.11
N ASN A 338 -15.84 11.66 -11.56
CA ASN A 338 -17.04 12.48 -11.42
C ASN A 338 -18.16 12.10 -12.36
N LYS A 339 -17.84 11.71 -13.60
CA LYS A 339 -18.84 11.39 -14.64
C LYS A 339 -19.52 10.07 -14.41
N PHE A 340 -18.73 9.01 -14.18
CA PHE A 340 -19.26 7.65 -14.11
C PHE A 340 -19.42 7.12 -12.68
N LYS A 341 -18.75 7.74 -11.71
CA LYS A 341 -18.75 7.34 -10.29
C LYS A 341 -18.54 5.83 -10.10
N PRO A 342 -17.47 5.26 -10.72
CA PRO A 342 -17.23 3.83 -10.60
C PRO A 342 -16.95 3.47 -9.14
N LYS A 343 -17.36 2.27 -8.73
CA LYS A 343 -16.80 1.65 -7.53
C LYS A 343 -15.28 1.57 -7.67
N MET A 344 -14.54 1.73 -6.58
CA MET A 344 -13.08 1.66 -6.64
C MET A 344 -12.51 0.75 -5.57
N ASN A 345 -11.39 0.11 -5.90
CA ASN A 345 -10.46 -0.54 -4.99
C ASN A 345 -9.08 0.11 -5.20
N VAL A 346 -8.53 0.75 -4.17
CA VAL A 346 -7.29 1.54 -4.26
C VAL A 346 -6.30 1.08 -3.21
N ALA A 347 -5.11 0.65 -3.65
CA ALA A 347 -4.01 0.25 -2.77
C ALA A 347 -3.51 1.43 -1.92
N ALA A 348 -3.33 1.21 -0.61
CA ALA A 348 -3.00 2.25 0.36
C ALA A 348 -1.70 1.98 1.12
N TYR A 349 -0.79 1.17 0.56
CA TYR A 349 0.37 0.64 1.27
C TYR A 349 1.72 0.89 0.57
N HIS A 350 1.73 1.52 -0.60
CA HIS A 350 2.98 1.71 -1.35
C HIS A 350 3.85 2.82 -0.76
N LYS A 351 3.24 3.93 -0.35
CA LYS A 351 3.91 5.07 0.31
C LYS A 351 3.35 5.27 1.72
N SER A 352 4.18 5.75 2.64
CA SER A 352 3.74 6.01 4.02
C SER A 352 2.57 7.01 4.12
N GLU A 353 2.46 7.92 3.17
CA GLU A 353 1.40 8.93 3.12
C GLU A 353 0.10 8.48 2.42
N ASP A 354 0.08 7.33 1.75
CA ASP A 354 -1.09 6.89 0.97
C ASP A 354 -2.32 6.72 1.86
N ILE A 355 -2.14 6.22 3.09
CA ILE A 355 -3.23 5.98 4.04
C ILE A 355 -4.05 7.23 4.37
N PHE A 356 -3.48 8.42 4.29
CA PHE A 356 -4.22 9.66 4.56
C PHE A 356 -4.39 10.53 3.30
N LYS A 357 -3.45 10.54 2.35
CA LYS A 357 -3.58 11.36 1.14
C LYS A 357 -4.64 10.84 0.18
N LEU A 358 -4.75 9.52 0.02
CA LEU A 358 -5.72 8.93 -0.90
C LEU A 358 -7.17 9.25 -0.52
N PRO A 359 -7.66 9.00 0.71
CA PRO A 359 -9.04 9.30 1.05
C PRO A 359 -9.33 10.81 1.03
N ILE A 360 -8.36 11.67 1.35
CA ILE A 360 -8.51 13.13 1.23
C ILE A 360 -8.67 13.53 -0.24
N LEU A 361 -7.88 12.96 -1.15
CA LEU A 361 -7.98 13.24 -2.59
C LEU A 361 -9.29 12.72 -3.17
N ILE A 362 -9.69 11.48 -2.86
CA ILE A 362 -10.95 10.88 -3.32
C ILE A 362 -12.14 11.75 -2.91
N ASN A 363 -12.20 12.15 -1.64
CA ASN A 363 -13.24 13.05 -1.15
C ASN A 363 -13.17 14.45 -1.80
N ALA A 364 -11.99 14.95 -2.12
CA ALA A 364 -11.83 16.22 -2.81
C ALA A 364 -12.29 16.15 -4.28
N ILE A 365 -12.09 15.04 -4.96
CA ILE A 365 -12.59 14.77 -6.31
C ILE A 365 -14.11 14.68 -6.29
N ASN A 366 -14.65 13.78 -5.47
CA ASN A 366 -16.10 13.61 -5.37
C ASN A 366 -16.51 13.27 -3.92
N PRO A 367 -17.12 14.22 -3.19
CA PRO A 367 -17.50 14.02 -1.79
C PRO A 367 -18.70 13.06 -1.59
N GLU A 368 -19.31 12.56 -2.65
CA GLU A 368 -20.37 11.57 -2.57
C GLU A 368 -19.85 10.15 -2.35
N TYR A 369 -18.55 9.89 -2.62
CA TYR A 369 -17.96 8.60 -2.35
C TYR A 369 -17.99 8.27 -0.85
N LYS A 370 -18.52 7.07 -0.54
CA LYS A 370 -18.36 6.44 0.76
C LYS A 370 -17.06 5.65 0.76
N ILE A 371 -16.12 6.06 1.60
CA ILE A 371 -14.76 5.51 1.63
C ILE A 371 -14.64 4.48 2.76
N HIS A 372 -14.53 3.21 2.41
CA HIS A 372 -14.29 2.12 3.33
C HIS A 372 -12.83 1.71 3.32
N LEU A 373 -12.29 1.25 4.44
CA LEU A 373 -10.93 0.71 4.54
C LEU A 373 -10.99 -0.72 5.02
N ARG A 374 -10.23 -1.61 4.37
CA ARG A 374 -10.05 -3.00 4.82
C ARG A 374 -8.58 -3.38 4.77
N HIS A 375 -8.18 -4.25 5.69
CA HIS A 375 -6.87 -4.88 5.70
C HIS A 375 -7.06 -6.39 5.56
N HIS A 376 -6.51 -6.97 4.50
CA HIS A 376 -6.54 -8.40 4.26
C HIS A 376 -5.27 -9.08 4.80
N PRO A 377 -5.30 -10.40 5.05
CA PRO A 377 -4.18 -11.11 5.66
C PRO A 377 -2.86 -10.93 4.93
N TYR A 378 -1.99 -10.08 5.46
CA TYR A 378 -0.65 -9.82 4.93
C TYR A 378 0.30 -9.27 6.01
N ILE A 379 1.55 -9.76 6.06
CA ILE A 379 2.62 -9.21 6.89
C ILE A 379 3.69 -8.63 5.93
N PRO A 380 4.11 -7.35 6.06
CA PRO A 380 3.52 -6.26 6.84
C PRO A 380 2.10 -5.89 6.35
N ALA A 381 1.54 -4.79 6.72
CA ALA A 381 0.19 -4.36 6.33
C ALA A 381 0.04 -3.99 4.83
N TRP A 382 0.72 -4.73 3.93
CA TRP A 382 0.44 -4.69 2.49
C TRP A 382 -0.90 -5.41 2.26
N ASP A 383 -1.63 -5.09 1.24
CA ASP A 383 -3.02 -5.52 1.08
C ASP A 383 -4.00 -4.78 2.02
N THR A 384 -3.69 -3.51 2.32
CA THR A 384 -4.61 -2.55 2.92
C THR A 384 -5.16 -1.65 1.82
N LEU A 385 -6.48 -1.67 1.65
CA LEU A 385 -7.15 -1.16 0.47
C LEU A 385 -8.30 -0.23 0.84
N PHE A 386 -8.43 0.89 0.14
CA PHE A 386 -9.64 1.70 0.16
C PHE A 386 -10.65 1.15 -0.85
N TYR A 387 -11.88 1.00 -0.41
CA TYR A 387 -13.04 0.64 -1.22
C TYR A 387 -14.01 1.81 -1.23
N CYS A 388 -14.33 2.33 -2.41
CA CYS A 388 -15.14 3.53 -2.57
C CYS A 388 -16.39 3.21 -3.40
N VAL A 389 -17.57 3.62 -2.89
CA VAL A 389 -18.87 3.42 -3.55
C VAL A 389 -19.72 4.68 -3.52
#